data_5e544016db58a838c1e86a4cf9c16c69
#
_entry.id   5e544016db58a838c1e86a4cf9c16c69
#
_cell.length_a   1.000
_cell.length_b   1.000
_cell.length_c   1.000
_cell.angle_alpha   90.00
_cell.angle_beta   90.00
_cell.angle_gamma   90.00
#
_symmetry.space_group_name_H-M   'P 1'
#
loop_
_entity.id
_entity.type
_entity.pdbx_description
1 polymer ?
#
loop_
_entity_poly.entity_id
_entity_poly.type
_entity_poly.pdbx_seq_one_letter_code
_entity_poly.pdbx_strand_id
1 'polypeptide(L)'
;MNYKEEFITFMVRSGVLTFGDFTTKSGRKTPYFVNTGNYKTGAQAAKLGDYYAACIQEHMPEGIDCLFGPAYKGIPLAVSAAASLYRSYGRDLPYCFNRKEIKNHGEGGSMV
;
A
#
# COMPACT_ATOMS: atom_id res chain seq x y z
N MET A 1 21.34 5.76 2.62
CA MET A 1 20.04 6.06 1.96
C MET A 1 18.92 5.75 2.94
N ASN A 2 18.01 6.70 3.18
CA ASN A 2 16.90 6.45 4.07
C ASN A 2 15.76 5.70 3.34
N TYR A 3 14.77 5.26 4.09
CA TYR A 3 13.73 4.42 3.48
C TYR A 3 12.90 5.18 2.41
N LYS A 4 12.79 6.48 2.53
CA LYS A 4 12.07 7.28 1.52
C LYS A 4 12.80 7.29 0.19
N GLU A 5 14.11 7.46 0.23
CA GLU A 5 14.94 7.40 -0.98
C GLU A 5 14.96 6.00 -1.58
N GLU A 6 15.04 4.99 -0.72
CA GLU A 6 14.97 3.60 -1.16
C GLU A 6 13.63 3.29 -1.81
N PHE A 7 12.54 3.80 -1.25
CA PHE A 7 11.21 3.62 -1.79
C PHE A 7 11.10 4.26 -3.18
N ILE A 8 11.58 5.49 -3.34
CA ILE A 8 11.55 6.16 -4.65
C ILE A 8 12.34 5.36 -5.68
N THR A 9 13.53 4.89 -5.31
CA THR A 9 14.35 4.05 -6.18
C THR A 9 13.62 2.76 -6.56
N PHE A 10 12.97 2.15 -5.59
CA PHE A 10 12.16 0.94 -5.80
C PHE A 10 11.01 1.19 -6.77
N MET A 11 10.32 2.33 -6.63
CA MET A 11 9.23 2.70 -7.54
C MET A 11 9.72 2.84 -8.98
N VAL A 12 10.88 3.48 -9.15
CA VAL A 12 11.46 3.65 -10.49
C VAL A 12 11.85 2.30 -11.08
N ARG A 13 12.54 1.47 -10.32
CA ARG A 13 12.98 0.14 -10.78
C ARG A 13 11.84 -0.79 -11.09
N SER A 14 10.72 -0.62 -10.41
CA SER A 14 9.51 -1.42 -10.65
C SER A 14 8.69 -0.91 -11.84
N GLY A 15 9.09 0.20 -12.44
CA GLY A 15 8.33 0.80 -13.52
C GLY A 15 7.03 1.45 -13.06
N VAL A 16 6.89 1.68 -11.75
CA VAL A 16 5.71 2.31 -11.17
C VAL A 16 5.78 3.82 -11.29
N LEU A 17 6.96 4.38 -11.04
CA LEU A 17 7.20 5.82 -11.18
C LEU A 17 8.01 6.07 -12.43
N THR A 18 7.45 6.85 -13.35
CA THR A 18 8.13 7.26 -14.57
C THR A 18 8.10 8.78 -14.69
N PHE A 19 9.10 9.31 -15.36
CA PHE A 19 9.23 10.74 -15.56
C PHE A 19 9.04 11.06 -17.05
N GLY A 20 8.44 12.21 -17.33
CA GLY A 20 8.17 12.64 -18.69
C GLY A 20 7.11 13.72 -18.72
N ASP A 21 6.48 13.84 -19.88
CA ASP A 21 5.47 14.84 -20.12
C ASP A 21 4.10 14.16 -20.16
N PHE A 22 3.37 14.24 -19.06
CA PHE A 22 2.10 13.54 -18.92
C PHE A 22 0.95 14.53 -18.69
N THR A 23 -0.26 14.11 -19.05
CA THR A 23 -1.48 14.88 -18.80
C THR A 23 -2.45 13.99 -18.02
N THR A 24 -2.93 14.49 -16.90
CA THR A 24 -3.89 13.76 -16.06
C THR A 24 -5.28 13.77 -16.70
N LYS A 25 -6.20 12.96 -16.19
CA LYS A 25 -7.58 12.92 -16.67
C LYS A 25 -8.28 14.27 -16.52
N SER A 26 -7.88 15.07 -15.53
CA SER A 26 -8.41 16.41 -15.32
C SER A 26 -7.80 17.46 -16.26
N GLY A 27 -6.84 17.07 -17.11
CA GLY A 27 -6.18 17.96 -18.05
C GLY A 27 -4.94 18.65 -17.51
N ARG A 28 -4.56 18.36 -16.26
CA ARG A 28 -3.37 18.96 -15.65
C ARG A 28 -2.10 18.26 -16.12
N LYS A 29 -1.09 19.05 -16.48
CA LYS A 29 0.21 18.51 -16.88
C LYS A 29 1.05 18.18 -15.65
N THR A 30 1.80 17.07 -15.75
CA THR A 30 2.66 16.63 -14.66
C THR A 30 3.95 16.03 -15.24
N PRO A 31 5.12 16.26 -14.59
CA PRO A 31 6.38 15.70 -15.06
C PRO A 31 6.59 14.24 -14.67
N TYR A 32 5.64 13.61 -14.03
CA TYR A 32 5.76 12.21 -13.61
C TYR A 32 4.42 11.50 -13.71
N PHE A 33 4.48 10.18 -13.73
CA PHE A 33 3.30 9.32 -13.75
C PHE A 33 3.52 8.14 -12.81
N VAL A 34 2.50 7.80 -12.01
CA VAL A 34 2.55 6.68 -11.07
C VAL A 34 1.54 5.63 -11.51
N ASN A 35 2.04 4.42 -11.82
CA ASN A 35 1.20 3.30 -12.21
C ASN A 35 1.42 2.13 -11.24
N THR A 36 0.62 2.07 -10.18
CA THR A 36 0.72 1.03 -9.16
C THR A 36 0.37 -0.36 -9.68
N GLY A 37 -0.27 -0.45 -10.84
CA GLY A 37 -0.53 -1.73 -11.50
C GLY A 37 0.73 -2.49 -11.87
N ASN A 38 1.89 -1.85 -11.87
CA ASN A 38 3.16 -2.50 -12.16
C ASN A 38 3.78 -3.21 -10.95
N TYR A 39 3.17 -3.13 -9.78
CA TYR A 39 3.52 -4.00 -8.66
C TYR A 39 2.81 -5.34 -8.86
N LYS A 40 3.56 -6.38 -9.22
CA LYS A 40 2.95 -7.65 -9.68
C LYS A 40 3.49 -8.89 -8.98
N THR A 41 4.64 -8.80 -8.33
CA THR A 41 5.31 -9.98 -7.78
C THR A 41 5.29 -9.98 -6.26
N GLY A 42 5.53 -11.16 -5.70
CA GLY A 42 5.65 -11.31 -4.24
C GLY A 42 6.81 -10.49 -3.68
N ALA A 43 7.92 -10.43 -4.39
CA ALA A 43 9.07 -9.63 -3.96
C ALA A 43 8.70 -8.14 -3.90
N GLN A 44 7.97 -7.66 -4.89
CA GLN A 44 7.50 -6.27 -4.91
C GLN A 44 6.51 -6.00 -3.77
N ALA A 45 5.59 -6.93 -3.53
CA ALA A 45 4.62 -6.81 -2.44
C ALA A 45 5.32 -6.77 -1.08
N ALA A 46 6.31 -7.63 -0.87
CA ALA A 46 7.06 -7.68 0.38
C ALA A 46 7.81 -6.36 0.62
N LYS A 47 8.51 -5.86 -0.39
CA LYS A 47 9.24 -4.60 -0.26
C LYS A 47 8.29 -3.42 -0.04
N LEU A 48 7.17 -3.40 -0.75
CA LEU A 48 6.18 -2.35 -0.59
C LEU A 48 5.65 -2.34 0.85
N GLY A 49 5.36 -3.52 1.39
CA GLY A 49 4.95 -3.65 2.79
C GLY A 49 6.00 -3.14 3.76
N ASP A 50 7.26 -3.41 3.48
CA ASP A 50 8.37 -2.96 4.32
C ASP A 50 8.47 -1.44 4.36
N TYR A 51 8.32 -0.79 3.21
CA TYR A 51 8.36 0.68 3.15
C TYR A 51 7.16 1.31 3.86
N TYR A 52 5.99 0.74 3.69
CA TYR A 52 4.79 1.21 4.40
C TYR A 52 4.95 1.03 5.91
N ALA A 53 5.48 -0.12 6.34
CA ALA A 53 5.72 -0.38 7.76
C ALA A 53 6.71 0.62 8.36
N ALA A 54 7.78 0.93 7.63
CA ALA A 54 8.76 1.91 8.07
C ALA A 54 8.13 3.30 8.25
N CYS A 55 7.28 3.69 7.32
CA CYS A 55 6.57 4.96 7.38
C CYS A 55 5.61 5.01 8.58
N ILE A 56 4.84 3.94 8.77
CA ILE A 56 3.91 3.83 9.89
C ILE A 56 4.67 3.90 11.22
N GLN A 57 5.77 3.17 11.33
CA GLN A 57 6.57 3.15 12.55
C GLN A 57 7.17 4.51 12.87
N GLU A 58 7.61 5.25 11.83
CA GLU A 58 8.18 6.57 12.03
C GLU A 58 7.14 7.58 12.50
N HIS A 59 5.97 7.57 11.88
CA HIS A 59 4.95 8.61 12.12
C HIS A 59 3.90 8.22 13.16
N MET A 60 3.64 6.94 13.35
CA MET A 60 2.59 6.46 14.23
C MET A 60 3.07 5.22 15.00
N PRO A 61 4.10 5.40 15.88
CA PRO A 61 4.67 4.25 16.60
C PRO A 61 3.72 3.58 17.57
N GLU A 62 2.61 4.24 17.91
CA GLU A 62 1.57 3.68 18.79
C GLU A 62 0.23 4.33 18.46
N GLY A 63 -0.84 3.73 18.96
CA GLY A 63 -2.18 4.30 18.81
C GLY A 63 -2.97 3.80 17.63
N ILE A 64 -2.44 2.86 16.86
CA ILE A 64 -3.17 2.24 15.74
C ILE A 64 -3.86 0.98 16.22
N ASP A 65 -5.17 0.87 15.97
CA ASP A 65 -5.94 -0.30 16.34
C ASP A 65 -6.11 -1.29 15.19
N CYS A 66 -6.05 -0.81 13.95
CA CYS A 66 -6.30 -1.64 12.76
C CYS A 66 -5.77 -0.94 11.52
N LEU A 67 -5.33 -1.74 10.55
CA LEU A 67 -4.99 -1.23 9.22
C LEU A 67 -6.14 -1.51 8.28
N PHE A 68 -6.58 -0.49 7.56
CA PHE A 68 -7.68 -0.62 6.61
C PHE A 68 -7.13 -0.58 5.17
N GLY A 69 -7.48 -1.59 4.37
CA GLY A 69 -7.15 -1.62 2.95
C GLY A 69 -8.41 -1.49 2.10
N PRO A 70 -8.61 -0.36 1.42
CA PRO A 70 -9.79 -0.22 0.58
C PRO A 70 -9.74 -1.17 -0.62
N ALA A 71 -10.91 -1.79 -0.90
CA ALA A 71 -11.02 -2.73 -2.01
C ALA A 71 -10.71 -2.02 -3.35
N TYR A 72 -10.05 -2.65 -4.28
CA TYR A 72 -9.48 -3.99 -4.07
C TYR A 72 -7.97 -3.95 -3.93
N LYS A 73 -7.29 -2.97 -4.53
CA LYS A 73 -5.82 -2.89 -4.54
C LYS A 73 -5.22 -2.60 -3.17
N GLY A 74 -5.97 -1.93 -2.31
CA GLY A 74 -5.51 -1.66 -0.95
C GLY A 74 -5.46 -2.88 -0.06
N ILE A 75 -6.19 -3.96 -0.41
CA ILE A 75 -6.24 -5.16 0.42
C ILE A 75 -4.88 -5.84 0.54
N PRO A 76 -4.22 -6.23 -0.58
CA PRO A 76 -2.89 -6.83 -0.47
C PRO A 76 -1.87 -5.87 0.16
N LEU A 77 -2.02 -4.58 -0.05
CA LEU A 77 -1.14 -3.59 0.54
C LEU A 77 -1.26 -3.57 2.08
N ALA A 78 -2.48 -3.57 2.59
CA ALA A 78 -2.72 -3.61 4.03
C ALA A 78 -2.18 -4.89 4.66
N VAL A 79 -2.36 -6.04 3.99
CA VAL A 79 -1.85 -7.33 4.46
C VAL A 79 -0.32 -7.31 4.49
N SER A 80 0.31 -6.83 3.42
CA SER A 80 1.77 -6.76 3.36
C SER A 80 2.35 -5.83 4.43
N ALA A 81 1.72 -4.68 4.64
CA ALA A 81 2.15 -3.73 5.66
C ALA A 81 1.99 -4.31 7.07
N ALA A 82 0.86 -4.97 7.34
CA ALA A 82 0.61 -5.60 8.63
C ALA A 82 1.63 -6.71 8.92
N ALA A 83 1.92 -7.54 7.92
CA ALA A 83 2.90 -8.61 8.06
C ALA A 83 4.30 -8.05 8.33
N SER A 84 4.68 -6.98 7.64
CA SER A 84 5.98 -6.35 7.83
C SER A 84 6.09 -5.69 9.21
N LEU A 85 5.03 -5.03 9.68
CA LEU A 85 5.02 -4.45 11.03
C LEU A 85 5.28 -5.51 12.09
N TYR A 86 4.69 -6.69 11.93
CA TYR A 86 4.93 -7.78 12.86
C TYR A 86 6.36 -8.30 12.77
N ARG A 87 6.84 -8.60 11.56
CA ARG A 87 8.17 -9.18 11.37
C ARG A 87 9.29 -8.23 11.76
N SER A 88 9.16 -6.95 11.43
CA SER A 88 10.25 -5.99 11.61
C SER A 88 10.19 -5.26 12.93
N TYR A 89 9.00 -5.07 13.49
CA TYR A 89 8.82 -4.23 14.67
C TYR A 89 8.08 -4.93 15.82
N GLY A 90 7.67 -6.17 15.62
CA GLY A 90 6.94 -6.92 16.64
C GLY A 90 5.54 -6.40 16.92
N ARG A 91 4.98 -5.60 16.01
CA ARG A 91 3.63 -5.03 16.16
C ARG A 91 2.63 -5.92 15.45
N ASP A 92 1.80 -6.58 16.22
CA ASP A 92 0.77 -7.47 15.70
C ASP A 92 -0.55 -6.73 15.61
N LEU A 93 -0.78 -6.10 14.46
CA LEU A 93 -2.00 -5.32 14.22
C LEU A 93 -2.95 -6.08 13.33
N PRO A 94 -4.26 -6.04 13.64
CA PRO A 94 -5.25 -6.59 12.74
C PRO A 94 -5.40 -5.72 11.49
N TYR A 95 -5.91 -6.32 10.42
CA TYR A 95 -6.26 -5.59 9.22
C TYR A 95 -7.69 -5.89 8.85
N CYS A 96 -8.29 -4.96 8.13
CA CYS A 96 -9.64 -5.13 7.62
C CYS A 96 -9.76 -4.47 6.25
N PHE A 97 -10.82 -4.78 5.54
CA PHE A 97 -11.06 -4.24 4.22
C PHE A 97 -12.56 -4.22 3.96
N ASN A 98 -12.96 -3.47 2.94
CA ASN A 98 -14.35 -3.43 2.51
C ASN A 98 -14.54 -4.31 1.27
N ARG A 99 -15.77 -4.58 0.95
CA ARG A 99 -16.15 -5.14 -0.35
C ARG A 99 -17.01 -4.09 -1.04
N LYS A 100 -16.94 -4.09 -2.38
CA LYS A 100 -17.69 -3.08 -3.16
C LYS A 100 -19.14 -3.45 -3.34
N GLU A 101 -19.50 -4.73 -3.16
CA GLU A 101 -20.87 -5.19 -3.17
C GLU A 101 -21.26 -5.69 -1.81
N ILE A 102 -22.56 -5.58 -1.48
CA ILE A 102 -23.10 -6.06 -0.22
C ILE A 102 -23.37 -7.56 -0.35
N LYS A 103 -22.87 -8.34 0.63
CA LYS A 103 -23.13 -9.77 0.71
C LYS A 103 -24.51 -9.98 1.34
N ASN A 104 -25.36 -10.76 0.65
CA ASN A 104 -26.75 -10.99 1.07
C ASN A 104 -26.93 -12.23 1.95
N HIS A 105 -25.91 -13.05 2.13
CA HIS A 105 -25.99 -14.28 2.91
C HIS A 105 -24.63 -14.59 3.52
N GLY A 106 -24.61 -15.46 4.53
CA GLY A 106 -23.41 -15.68 5.31
C GLY A 106 -23.09 -14.47 6.16
N GLU A 107 -21.82 -14.09 6.23
CA GLU A 107 -21.44 -12.83 6.86
C GLU A 107 -21.87 -11.68 5.96
N GLY A 108 -22.89 -10.95 6.40
CA GLY A 108 -23.37 -9.79 5.66
C GLY A 108 -22.49 -8.58 5.83
N GLY A 109 -22.84 -7.50 5.13
CA GLY A 109 -22.20 -6.21 5.27
C GLY A 109 -21.07 -5.98 4.29
N SER A 110 -20.45 -4.80 4.39
CA SER A 110 -19.43 -4.33 3.48
C SER A 110 -18.02 -4.35 4.06
N MET A 111 -17.89 -4.64 5.36
CA MET A 111 -16.57 -4.73 6.01
C MET A 111 -16.20 -6.17 6.30
N VAL A 112 -14.93 -6.42 6.18
CA VAL A 112 -14.38 -7.75 6.44
C VAL A 112 -13.23 -7.67 7.42
#